data_e122dc4f3dc54cf517ef5e702c1faa7b
#
_entry.id   e122dc4f3dc54cf517ef5e702c1faa7b
#
_cell.length_a   1.000
_cell.length_b   1.000
_cell.length_c   1.000
_cell.angle_alpha   90.00
_cell.angle_beta   90.00
_cell.angle_gamma   90.00
#
_symmetry.space_group_name_H-M   'P 1'
#
loop_
_entity.id
_entity.type
_entity.pdbx_description
1 polymer ?
#
loop_
_entity_poly.entity_id
_entity_poly.type
_entity_poly.pdbx_seq_one_letter_code
_entity_poly.pdbx_strand_id
1 'polypeptide(L)'
;IAKENFRKAGKESQIRFLEGDATEILAELEGSYDFIFMDAAKGQYIHFLPDVMRLLKVGGILISDNVLQDGDIIESHYAVERRNRTIYKRMREYLYELKHNEHLMTSIEPIGDGATLSVKIKE
;
A
#
# COMPACT_ATOMS: atom_id res chain seq x y z
N ILE A 1 -2.42 -13.54 17.79
CA ILE A 1 -2.87 -12.29 18.42
C ILE A 1 -4.02 -11.65 17.62
N ALA A 2 -3.86 -11.49 16.32
CA ALA A 2 -4.91 -10.91 15.49
C ALA A 2 -6.20 -11.73 15.53
N LYS A 3 -6.09 -13.05 15.39
CA LYS A 3 -7.26 -13.94 15.47
C LYS A 3 -7.98 -13.87 16.81
N GLU A 4 -7.21 -13.77 17.89
CA GLU A 4 -7.80 -13.62 19.22
C GLU A 4 -8.54 -12.31 19.36
N ASN A 5 -7.96 -11.23 18.83
CA ASN A 5 -8.59 -9.91 18.87
C ASN A 5 -9.88 -9.90 18.07
N PHE A 6 -9.92 -10.55 16.92
CA PHE A 6 -11.14 -10.67 16.11
C PHE A 6 -12.22 -11.44 16.85
N ARG A 7 -11.84 -12.50 17.55
CA ARG A 7 -12.78 -13.30 18.34
C ARG A 7 -13.32 -12.50 19.51
N LYS A 8 -12.43 -11.80 20.24
CA LYS A 8 -12.85 -10.95 21.37
C LYS A 8 -13.81 -9.86 20.95
N ALA A 9 -13.60 -9.31 19.73
CA ALA A 9 -14.47 -8.28 19.19
C ALA A 9 -15.79 -8.84 18.62
N GLY A 10 -15.94 -10.16 18.52
CA GLY A 10 -17.12 -10.78 17.92
C GLY A 10 -17.21 -10.60 16.41
N LYS A 11 -16.07 -10.42 15.75
CA LYS A 11 -16.02 -10.12 14.31
C LYS A 11 -15.44 -11.24 13.45
N GLU A 12 -15.22 -12.42 14.00
CA GLU A 12 -14.65 -13.55 13.27
C GLU A 12 -15.39 -13.85 11.97
N SER A 13 -16.73 -13.81 12.01
CA SER A 13 -17.54 -14.10 10.84
C SER A 13 -17.48 -13.03 9.75
N GLN A 14 -17.03 -11.84 10.10
CA GLN A 14 -16.94 -10.70 9.17
C GLN A 14 -15.54 -10.49 8.65
N ILE A 15 -14.54 -11.18 9.23
CA ILE A 15 -13.14 -10.99 8.90
C ILE A 15 -12.56 -12.30 8.39
N ARG A 16 -11.97 -12.24 7.19
CA ARG A 16 -11.23 -13.34 6.62
C ARG A 16 -9.73 -13.12 6.84
N PHE A 17 -9.14 -13.90 7.73
CA PHE A 17 -7.73 -13.77 8.07
C PHE A 17 -6.91 -14.75 7.24
N LEU A 18 -6.00 -14.23 6.40
CA LEU A 18 -5.16 -15.01 5.53
C LEU A 18 -3.72 -14.94 6.03
N GLU A 19 -3.20 -16.05 6.52
CA GLU A 19 -1.82 -16.15 6.99
C GLU A 19 -0.92 -16.62 5.86
N GLY A 20 0.28 -16.06 5.79
CA GLY A 20 1.29 -16.46 4.83
C GLY A 20 2.00 -15.26 4.20
N ASP A 21 2.74 -15.54 3.13
CA ASP A 21 3.44 -14.51 2.38
C ASP A 21 2.44 -13.66 1.59
N ALA A 22 2.45 -12.36 1.85
CA ALA A 22 1.52 -11.41 1.23
C ALA A 22 1.64 -11.43 -0.30
N THR A 23 2.84 -11.58 -0.84
CA THR A 23 3.05 -11.62 -2.28
C THR A 23 2.30 -12.79 -2.91
N GLU A 24 2.41 -13.97 -2.31
CA GLU A 24 1.74 -15.17 -2.80
C GLU A 24 0.23 -15.07 -2.63
N ILE A 25 -0.22 -14.58 -1.48
CA ILE A 25 -1.65 -14.44 -1.18
C ILE A 25 -2.30 -13.45 -2.14
N LEU A 26 -1.67 -12.31 -2.38
CA LEU A 26 -2.22 -11.30 -3.30
C LEU A 26 -2.30 -11.83 -4.72
N ALA A 27 -1.30 -12.59 -5.16
CA ALA A 27 -1.31 -13.15 -6.51
C ALA A 27 -2.46 -14.12 -6.75
N GLU A 28 -2.86 -14.85 -5.70
CA GLU A 28 -3.95 -15.84 -5.78
C GLU A 28 -5.32 -15.27 -5.43
N LEU A 29 -5.37 -14.13 -4.73
CA LEU A 29 -6.62 -13.54 -4.29
C LEU A 29 -7.45 -13.07 -5.49
N GLU A 30 -8.74 -13.39 -5.46
CA GLU A 30 -9.68 -12.99 -6.50
C GLU A 30 -10.77 -12.12 -5.92
N GLY A 31 -11.46 -11.40 -6.79
CA GLY A 31 -12.56 -10.56 -6.40
C GLY A 31 -12.32 -9.10 -6.73
N SER A 32 -13.19 -8.26 -6.22
CA SER A 32 -13.17 -6.84 -6.46
C SER A 32 -13.47 -6.13 -5.14
N TYR A 33 -12.63 -5.19 -4.77
CA TYR A 33 -12.70 -4.53 -3.48
C TYR A 33 -12.93 -3.04 -3.63
N ASP A 34 -13.74 -2.48 -2.74
CA ASP A 34 -14.04 -1.05 -2.70
C ASP A 34 -12.93 -0.24 -2.04
N PHE A 35 -12.20 -0.86 -1.12
CA PHE A 35 -11.23 -0.17 -0.29
C PHE A 35 -10.07 -1.12 0.02
N ILE A 36 -8.86 -0.64 -0.20
CA ILE A 36 -7.64 -1.36 0.15
C ILE A 36 -6.75 -0.42 0.98
N PHE A 37 -6.36 -0.90 2.16
CA PHE A 37 -5.38 -0.21 3.00
C PHE A 37 -4.09 -1.01 2.98
N MET A 38 -3.02 -0.37 2.54
CA MET A 38 -1.72 -1.01 2.44
C MET A 38 -0.78 -0.49 3.51
N ASP A 39 -0.38 -1.38 4.41
CA ASP A 39 0.60 -1.10 5.45
C ASP A 39 1.55 -2.30 5.49
N ALA A 40 2.56 -2.24 4.64
CA ALA A 40 3.49 -3.35 4.44
C ALA A 40 4.93 -2.88 4.62
N ALA A 41 5.89 -3.78 4.48
CA ALA A 41 7.30 -3.42 4.48
C ALA A 41 7.55 -2.44 3.34
N LYS A 42 8.24 -1.36 3.64
CA LYS A 42 8.37 -0.18 2.76
C LYS A 42 8.90 -0.50 1.36
N GLY A 43 9.79 -1.46 1.24
CA GLY A 43 10.34 -1.84 -0.06
C GLY A 43 9.43 -2.75 -0.89
N GLN A 44 8.27 -3.14 -0.37
CA GLN A 44 7.36 -4.09 -1.03
C GLN A 44 6.19 -3.43 -1.76
N TYR A 45 5.91 -2.16 -1.48
CA TYR A 45 4.73 -1.50 -2.04
C TYR A 45 4.67 -1.55 -3.55
N ILE A 46 5.79 -1.29 -4.22
CA ILE A 46 5.84 -1.32 -5.68
C ILE A 46 5.55 -2.71 -6.24
N HIS A 47 5.93 -3.75 -5.52
CA HIS A 47 5.69 -5.13 -5.93
C HIS A 47 4.25 -5.56 -5.76
N PHE A 48 3.53 -4.98 -4.80
CA PHE A 48 2.12 -5.29 -4.55
C PHE A 48 1.18 -4.54 -5.49
N LEU A 49 1.64 -3.45 -6.07
CA LEU A 49 0.78 -2.55 -6.84
C LEU A 49 0.02 -3.22 -7.99
N PRO A 50 0.63 -4.08 -8.81
CA PRO A 50 -0.11 -4.72 -9.90
C PRO A 50 -1.30 -5.54 -9.41
N ASP A 51 -1.13 -6.31 -8.34
CA ASP A 51 -2.23 -7.10 -7.77
C ASP A 51 -3.27 -6.22 -7.12
N VAL A 52 -2.85 -5.17 -6.42
CA VAL A 52 -3.77 -4.20 -5.83
C VAL A 52 -4.61 -3.53 -6.91
N MET A 53 -4.00 -3.14 -8.03
CA MET A 53 -4.74 -2.55 -9.15
C MET A 53 -5.76 -3.53 -9.73
N ARG A 54 -5.42 -4.79 -9.82
CA ARG A 54 -6.32 -5.84 -10.30
C ARG A 54 -7.51 -6.02 -9.36
N LEU A 55 -7.25 -5.98 -8.05
CA LEU A 55 -8.28 -6.22 -7.03
C LEU A 55 -9.15 -5.02 -6.72
N LEU A 56 -8.68 -3.81 -7.00
CA LEU A 56 -9.42 -2.58 -6.70
C LEU A 56 -10.42 -2.31 -7.83
N LYS A 57 -11.68 -2.11 -7.48
CA LYS A 57 -12.69 -1.78 -8.49
C LYS A 57 -12.62 -0.30 -8.86
N VAL A 58 -13.19 0.06 -10.01
CA VAL A 58 -13.33 1.46 -10.42
C VAL A 58 -14.18 2.19 -9.40
N GLY A 59 -13.70 3.35 -8.95
CA GLY A 59 -14.31 4.09 -7.84
C GLY A 59 -13.78 3.66 -6.49
N GLY A 60 -13.01 2.58 -6.43
CA GLY A 60 -12.41 2.09 -5.19
C GLY A 60 -11.25 2.96 -4.73
N ILE A 61 -10.94 2.87 -3.45
CA ILE A 61 -9.92 3.70 -2.81
C ILE A 61 -8.78 2.84 -2.29
N LEU A 62 -7.56 3.25 -2.61
CA LEU A 62 -6.32 2.67 -2.06
C LEU A 62 -5.66 3.70 -1.16
N ILE A 63 -5.39 3.32 0.08
CA ILE A 63 -4.58 4.13 0.99
C ILE A 63 -3.30 3.37 1.29
N SER A 64 -2.16 4.05 1.13
CA SER A 64 -0.84 3.52 1.46
C SER A 64 -0.24 4.35 2.58
N ASP A 65 0.18 3.69 3.65
CA ASP A 65 0.71 4.36 4.83
C ASP A 65 2.24 4.36 4.85
N ASN A 66 2.83 5.27 5.62
CA ASN A 66 4.28 5.39 5.83
C ASN A 66 5.09 5.61 4.55
N VAL A 67 4.53 6.34 3.58
CA VAL A 67 5.17 6.49 2.28
C VAL A 67 6.32 7.49 2.28
N LEU A 68 6.36 8.42 3.25
CA LEU A 68 7.41 9.42 3.34
C LEU A 68 8.59 8.99 4.23
N GLN A 69 8.46 7.88 4.94
CA GLN A 69 9.52 7.30 5.77
C GLN A 69 10.20 8.35 6.67
N ASP A 70 9.42 9.01 7.53
CA ASP A 70 9.92 10.05 8.44
C ASP A 70 10.56 11.24 7.69
N GLY A 71 10.13 11.46 6.45
CA GLY A 71 10.63 12.55 5.63
C GLY A 71 11.79 12.20 4.71
N ASP A 72 12.33 10.99 4.79
CA ASP A 72 13.47 10.58 3.97
C ASP A 72 13.20 10.75 2.47
N ILE A 73 11.97 10.53 2.04
CA ILE A 73 11.62 10.59 0.62
C ILE A 73 11.70 12.01 0.05
N ILE A 74 11.56 13.03 0.90
CA ILE A 74 11.63 14.44 0.48
C ILE A 74 13.02 15.05 0.69
N GLU A 75 13.93 14.32 1.32
CA GLU A 75 15.30 14.76 1.52
C GLU A 75 16.17 14.42 0.31
N SER A 76 17.38 14.99 0.30
CA SER A 76 18.37 14.66 -0.71
C SER A 76 18.72 13.17 -0.65
N HIS A 77 18.90 12.54 -1.82
CA HIS A 77 19.33 11.16 -1.89
C HIS A 77 20.60 10.90 -1.06
N TYR A 78 21.48 11.89 -0.99
CA TYR A 78 22.73 11.77 -0.24
C TYR A 78 22.53 11.80 1.28
N ALA A 79 21.41 12.32 1.75
CA ALA A 79 21.09 12.35 3.17
C ALA A 79 20.56 11.01 3.68
N VAL A 80 20.11 10.12 2.79
CA VAL A 80 19.58 8.81 3.14
C VAL A 80 20.73 7.86 3.42
N GLU A 81 20.67 7.12 4.55
CA GLU A 81 21.69 6.14 4.89
C GLU A 81 21.83 5.11 3.78
N ARG A 82 23.09 4.68 3.56
CA ARG A 82 23.42 3.76 2.47
C ARG A 82 22.58 2.48 2.46
N ARG A 83 22.35 1.91 3.63
CA ARG A 83 21.57 0.67 3.78
C ARG A 83 20.09 0.85 3.39
N ASN A 84 19.60 2.10 3.45
CA ASN A 84 18.19 2.40 3.15
C ASN A 84 17.96 2.85 1.71
N ARG A 85 19.01 2.95 0.91
CA ARG A 85 18.89 3.48 -0.46
C ARG A 85 17.96 2.66 -1.35
N THR A 86 17.99 1.34 -1.22
CA THR A 86 17.13 0.47 -2.02
C THR A 86 15.66 0.69 -1.64
N ILE A 87 15.37 0.79 -0.35
CA ILE A 87 14.03 1.05 0.14
C ILE A 87 13.55 2.42 -0.33
N TYR A 88 14.40 3.43 -0.20
CA TYR A 88 14.13 4.80 -0.66
C TYR A 88 13.80 4.82 -2.14
N LYS A 89 14.63 4.16 -2.96
CA LYS A 89 14.43 4.11 -4.40
C LYS A 89 13.11 3.44 -4.76
N ARG A 90 12.80 2.31 -4.13
CA ARG A 90 11.55 1.57 -4.38
C ARG A 90 10.34 2.40 -3.99
N MET A 91 10.41 3.12 -2.88
CA MET A 91 9.31 3.97 -2.45
C MET A 91 9.11 5.14 -3.42
N ARG A 92 10.18 5.73 -3.93
CA ARG A 92 10.07 6.78 -4.93
C ARG A 92 9.45 6.26 -6.23
N GLU A 93 9.81 5.05 -6.65
CA GLU A 93 9.21 4.42 -7.82
C GLU A 93 7.73 4.18 -7.60
N TYR A 94 7.35 3.74 -6.41
CA TYR A 94 5.95 3.54 -6.05
C TYR A 94 5.15 4.84 -6.14
N LEU A 95 5.66 5.91 -5.53
CA LEU A 95 5.00 7.22 -5.56
C LEU A 95 4.90 7.75 -7.00
N TYR A 96 5.95 7.57 -7.78
CA TYR A 96 5.94 7.96 -9.18
C TYR A 96 4.85 7.22 -9.95
N GLU A 97 4.76 5.91 -9.78
CA GLU A 97 3.74 5.10 -10.43
C GLU A 97 2.33 5.55 -10.06
N LEU A 98 2.09 5.80 -8.77
CA LEU A 98 0.78 6.27 -8.32
C LEU A 98 0.41 7.61 -8.97
N LYS A 99 1.36 8.53 -9.05
CA LYS A 99 1.11 9.88 -9.58
C LYS A 99 0.95 9.91 -11.10
N HIS A 100 1.61 8.98 -11.80
CA HIS A 100 1.63 8.96 -13.26
C HIS A 100 0.75 7.86 -13.87
N ASN A 101 0.11 7.04 -13.03
CA ASN A 101 -0.80 6.00 -13.50
C ASN A 101 -2.11 6.64 -13.97
N GLU A 102 -2.44 6.47 -15.23
CA GLU A 102 -3.65 7.06 -15.82
C GLU A 102 -4.94 6.44 -15.29
N HIS A 103 -4.84 5.28 -14.64
CA HIS A 103 -5.98 4.60 -14.02
C HIS A 103 -6.27 5.08 -12.60
N LEU A 104 -5.38 5.91 -12.04
CA LEU A 104 -5.48 6.39 -10.65
C LEU A 104 -5.44 7.90 -10.59
N MET A 105 -6.20 8.45 -9.65
CA MET A 105 -6.07 9.84 -9.20
C MET A 105 -5.52 9.79 -7.78
N THR A 106 -4.32 10.33 -7.57
CA THR A 106 -3.57 10.16 -6.31
C THR A 106 -3.24 11.50 -5.67
N SER A 107 -3.45 11.57 -4.36
CA SER A 107 -3.03 12.69 -3.51
C SER A 107 -2.06 12.15 -2.45
N ILE A 108 -0.99 12.89 -2.18
CA ILE A 108 -0.03 12.57 -1.12
C ILE A 108 -0.34 13.47 0.08
N GLU A 109 -0.63 12.83 1.21
CA GLU A 109 -1.00 13.54 2.44
C GLU A 109 0.16 13.50 3.44
N PRO A 110 0.72 14.66 3.84
CA PRO A 110 1.87 14.69 4.76
C PRO A 110 1.44 14.59 6.22
N ILE A 111 0.65 13.57 6.55
CA ILE A 111 0.19 13.31 7.91
C ILE A 111 1.03 12.17 8.49
N GLY A 112 1.60 12.39 9.68
CA GLY A 112 2.50 11.40 10.28
C GLY A 112 3.67 11.10 9.36
N ASP A 113 3.91 9.83 9.04
CA ASP A 113 4.95 9.40 8.11
C ASP A 113 4.53 9.49 6.64
N GLY A 114 3.43 10.18 6.39
CA GLY A 114 2.89 10.35 5.05
C GLY A 114 1.99 9.21 4.60
N ALA A 115 0.97 9.56 3.83
CA ALA A 115 0.04 8.59 3.26
C ALA A 115 -0.31 8.99 1.84
N THR A 116 -0.67 8.01 1.02
CA THR A 116 -1.26 8.29 -0.29
C THR A 116 -2.71 7.89 -0.28
N LEU A 117 -3.53 8.71 -0.93
CA LEU A 117 -4.93 8.40 -1.21
C LEU A 117 -5.08 8.31 -2.71
N SER A 118 -5.43 7.13 -3.20
CA SER A 118 -5.61 6.91 -4.64
C SER A 118 -7.02 6.39 -4.93
N VAL A 119 -7.65 6.95 -5.95
CA VAL A 119 -8.96 6.50 -6.43
C VAL A 119 -8.78 5.91 -7.82
N LYS A 120 -9.27 4.70 -8.04
CA LYS A 120 -9.22 4.07 -9.36
C LYS A 120 -10.31 4.70 -10.23
N ILE A 121 -9.91 5.38 -11.28
CA ILE A 121 -10.84 6.17 -12.12
C ILE A 121 -11.23 5.45 -13.40
N LYS A 122 -10.53 4.39 -13.81
CA LYS A 122 -10.90 3.59 -14.99
C LYS A 122 -10.22 2.23 -14.94
N GLU A 123 -10.76 1.27 -15.70
CA GLU A 123 -10.19 -0.07 -15.82
C GLU A 123 -8.81 -0.09 -16.45
#